data_f56b022b5fce0a3aa120ac3501643fd9
#
_entry.id   f56b022b5fce0a3aa120ac3501643fd9
#
_cell.length_a   1.000
_cell.length_b   1.000
_cell.length_c   1.000
_cell.angle_alpha   90.00
_cell.angle_beta   90.00
_cell.angle_gamma   90.00
#
_symmetry.space_group_name_H-M   'P 1'
#
loop_
_entity.id
_entity.type
_entity.pdbx_description
1 polymer ?
#
loop_
_entity_poly.entity_id
_entity_poly.type
_entity_poly.pdbx_seq_one_letter_code
_entity_poly.pdbx_strand_id
1 'polypeptide(L)'
;MGKKDKSITYKDTGVDIHSGNEFVKKLPSIVNSTFDKNVINGIGDFAALYSLENEQLSNPLLVSACDGVGTKIKLAIDTKNYSGIGQDLVAMNINDLICTGAKPLFFLDYLSMSKLNI
;
A
#
# COMPACT_ATOMS: atom_id res chain seq x y z
N MET A 1 28.51 -22.06 34.33
CA MET A 1 28.62 -21.21 33.14
C MET A 1 27.21 -20.84 32.71
N GLY A 2 26.76 -19.62 33.04
CA GLY A 2 25.41 -19.16 32.70
C GLY A 2 25.30 -18.91 31.20
N LYS A 3 24.30 -19.49 30.55
CA LYS A 3 23.88 -19.10 29.20
C LYS A 3 23.47 -17.63 29.29
N LYS A 4 24.21 -16.73 28.63
CA LYS A 4 23.72 -15.37 28.35
C LYS A 4 22.47 -15.54 27.50
N ASP A 5 21.32 -15.20 28.04
CA ASP A 5 20.10 -15.04 27.27
C ASP A 5 20.37 -14.01 26.17
N LYS A 6 20.41 -14.47 24.93
CA LYS A 6 20.59 -13.61 23.77
C LYS A 6 19.28 -12.83 23.59
N SER A 7 19.29 -11.55 23.90
CA SER A 7 18.09 -10.72 23.70
C SER A 7 17.73 -10.74 22.22
N ILE A 8 16.48 -11.08 21.92
CA ILE A 8 15.93 -11.06 20.57
C ILE A 8 15.72 -9.59 20.17
N THR A 9 16.26 -9.19 19.04
CA THR A 9 16.08 -7.86 18.46
C THR A 9 14.99 -7.85 17.39
N TYR A 10 14.46 -6.69 17.06
CA TYR A 10 13.52 -6.55 15.92
C TYR A 10 14.12 -7.09 14.61
N LYS A 11 15.42 -6.91 14.41
CA LYS A 11 16.12 -7.42 13.23
C LYS A 11 16.13 -8.95 13.17
N ASP A 12 16.22 -9.62 14.31
CA ASP A 12 16.17 -11.08 14.40
C ASP A 12 14.77 -11.64 14.03
N THR A 13 13.73 -10.81 14.13
CA THR A 13 12.35 -11.16 13.74
C THR A 13 12.00 -10.72 12.30
N GLY A 14 12.97 -10.24 11.52
CA GLY A 14 12.77 -9.80 10.14
C GLY A 14 12.44 -8.31 9.99
N VAL A 15 12.31 -7.56 11.08
CA VAL A 15 12.03 -6.12 11.05
C VAL A 15 13.33 -5.33 11.09
N ASP A 16 13.81 -4.90 9.93
CA ASP A 16 14.94 -3.99 9.82
C ASP A 16 14.44 -2.55 9.68
N ILE A 17 14.51 -1.80 10.79
CA ILE A 17 14.05 -0.41 10.88
C ILE A 17 14.81 0.49 9.88
N HIS A 18 16.12 0.26 9.71
CA HIS A 18 16.93 1.06 8.77
C HIS A 18 16.45 0.85 7.32
N SER A 19 16.29 -0.39 6.90
CA SER A 19 15.75 -0.73 5.56
C SER A 19 14.33 -0.16 5.38
N GLY A 20 13.48 -0.24 6.42
CA GLY A 20 12.17 0.37 6.39
C GLY A 20 12.21 1.89 6.14
N ASN A 21 13.06 2.60 6.86
CA ASN A 21 13.22 4.04 6.70
C ASN A 21 13.78 4.41 5.31
N GLU A 22 14.73 3.65 4.78
CA GLU A 22 15.26 3.85 3.43
C GLU A 22 14.20 3.62 2.34
N PHE A 23 13.36 2.61 2.52
CA PHE A 23 12.23 2.36 1.63
C PHE A 23 11.25 3.53 1.63
N VAL A 24 10.82 3.96 2.83
CA VAL A 24 9.87 5.10 2.97
C VAL A 24 10.41 6.37 2.33
N LYS A 25 11.73 6.64 2.40
CA LYS A 25 12.35 7.80 1.74
C LYS A 25 12.24 7.75 0.20
N LYS A 26 12.14 6.58 -0.40
CA LYS A 26 12.01 6.41 -1.85
C LYS A 26 10.57 6.55 -2.35
N LEU A 27 9.58 6.25 -1.49
CA LEU A 27 8.18 6.25 -1.87
C LEU A 27 7.67 7.58 -2.43
N PRO A 28 8.00 8.76 -1.86
CA PRO A 28 7.47 10.03 -2.36
C PRO A 28 7.75 10.27 -3.85
N SER A 29 8.91 9.84 -4.35
CA SER A 29 9.27 10.00 -5.77
C SER A 29 8.35 9.21 -6.72
N ILE A 30 7.71 8.16 -6.22
CA ILE A 30 6.80 7.30 -6.98
C ILE A 30 5.36 7.76 -6.75
N VAL A 31 4.98 7.91 -5.48
CA VAL A 31 3.58 8.09 -5.08
C VAL A 31 3.07 9.50 -5.36
N ASN A 32 3.92 10.53 -5.22
CA ASN A 32 3.50 11.91 -5.47
C ASN A 32 2.99 12.15 -6.90
N SER A 33 3.40 11.32 -7.86
CA SER A 33 2.91 11.40 -9.24
C SER A 33 1.43 10.99 -9.37
N THR A 34 0.88 10.30 -8.38
CA THR A 34 -0.53 9.85 -8.34
C THR A 34 -1.42 10.79 -7.53
N PHE A 35 -0.85 11.75 -6.80
CA PHE A 35 -1.61 12.66 -5.95
C PHE A 35 -2.32 13.72 -6.78
N ASP A 36 -3.58 13.93 -6.45
CA ASP A 36 -4.36 15.05 -6.96
C ASP A 36 -4.49 16.17 -5.90
N LYS A 37 -5.23 17.22 -6.24
CA LYS A 37 -5.47 18.38 -5.35
C LYS A 37 -6.25 18.05 -4.07
N ASN A 38 -6.85 16.88 -3.98
CA ASN A 38 -7.66 16.46 -2.84
C ASN A 38 -6.83 15.74 -1.78
N VAL A 39 -5.61 15.31 -2.12
CA VAL A 39 -4.67 14.74 -1.15
C VAL A 39 -4.10 15.86 -0.27
N ILE A 40 -4.40 15.82 1.03
CA ILE A 40 -4.02 16.90 1.97
C ILE A 40 -2.62 16.69 2.53
N ASN A 41 -2.23 15.45 2.79
CA ASN A 41 -0.92 15.10 3.35
C ASN A 41 -0.20 14.05 2.51
N GLY A 42 1.12 14.06 2.59
CA GLY A 42 1.97 13.09 1.92
C GLY A 42 2.17 11.80 2.72
N ILE A 43 3.14 11.01 2.28
CA ILE A 43 3.58 9.81 2.99
C ILE A 43 4.41 10.19 4.21
N GLY A 44 4.17 9.51 5.34
CA GLY A 44 4.93 9.67 6.58
C GLY A 44 4.06 9.98 7.79
N ASP A 45 2.82 10.38 7.57
CA ASP A 45 1.84 10.56 8.64
C ASP A 45 1.17 9.23 9.04
N PHE A 46 0.45 9.24 10.18
CA PHE A 46 -0.23 8.05 10.68
C PHE A 46 -1.48 7.67 9.88
N ALA A 47 -2.05 8.62 9.12
CA ALA A 47 -3.24 8.42 8.30
C ALA A 47 -3.20 9.29 7.06
N ALA A 48 -3.83 8.83 6.00
CA ALA A 48 -4.06 9.62 4.79
C ALA A 48 -5.24 10.56 4.99
N LEU A 49 -5.10 11.80 4.51
CA LEU A 49 -6.17 12.80 4.50
C LEU A 49 -6.53 13.13 3.05
N TYR A 50 -7.80 12.94 2.72
CA TYR A 50 -8.33 13.23 1.39
C TYR A 50 -9.55 14.15 1.51
N SER A 51 -9.53 15.29 0.80
CA SER A 51 -10.63 16.26 0.82
C SER A 51 -11.72 15.87 -0.17
N LEU A 52 -12.96 15.89 0.27
CA LEU A 52 -14.14 15.75 -0.61
C LEU A 52 -14.72 17.10 -1.06
N GLU A 53 -14.15 18.22 -0.63
CA GLU A 53 -14.66 19.55 -0.91
C GLU A 53 -14.78 19.87 -2.41
N ASN A 54 -13.86 19.36 -3.20
CA ASN A 54 -13.82 19.59 -4.65
C ASN A 54 -14.74 18.66 -5.46
N GLU A 55 -15.39 17.69 -4.84
CA GLU A 55 -16.20 16.67 -5.54
C GLU A 55 -17.64 17.12 -5.80
N GLN A 56 -18.07 18.29 -5.28
CA GLN A 56 -19.42 18.87 -5.46
C GLN A 56 -20.56 17.86 -5.27
N LEU A 57 -20.43 17.02 -4.23
CA LEU A 57 -21.35 15.92 -3.96
C LEU A 57 -22.52 16.38 -3.11
N SER A 58 -23.74 16.01 -3.51
CA SER A 58 -24.95 16.14 -2.69
C SER A 58 -25.26 14.79 -2.08
N ASN A 59 -25.27 14.71 -0.74
CA ASN A 59 -25.50 13.47 0.01
C ASN A 59 -24.55 12.33 -0.39
N PRO A 60 -23.22 12.50 -0.28
CA PRO A 60 -22.28 11.51 -0.76
C PRO A 60 -22.37 10.21 0.05
N LEU A 61 -22.26 9.09 -0.66
CA LEU A 61 -21.99 7.77 -0.09
C LEU A 61 -20.53 7.39 -0.35
N LEU A 62 -19.81 7.03 0.71
CA LEU A 62 -18.47 6.49 0.56
C LEU A 62 -18.56 4.98 0.32
N VAL A 63 -18.04 4.54 -0.81
CA VAL A 63 -17.90 3.12 -1.14
C VAL A 63 -16.44 2.74 -0.98
N SER A 64 -16.16 1.63 -0.32
CA SER A 64 -14.81 1.10 -0.15
C SER A 64 -14.76 -0.37 -0.54
N ALA A 65 -13.67 -0.76 -1.19
CA ALA A 65 -13.34 -2.14 -1.51
C ALA A 65 -11.94 -2.45 -0.99
N CYS A 66 -11.67 -3.71 -0.69
CA CYS A 66 -10.36 -4.18 -0.26
C CYS A 66 -10.17 -5.60 -0.76
N ASP A 67 -9.31 -5.76 -1.74
CA ASP A 67 -9.00 -7.06 -2.33
C ASP A 67 -7.52 -7.15 -2.68
N GLY A 68 -7.04 -8.38 -2.90
CA GLY A 68 -5.68 -8.68 -3.35
C GLY A 68 -5.67 -9.35 -4.72
N VAL A 69 -4.48 -9.52 -5.29
CA VAL A 69 -4.32 -10.18 -6.61
C VAL A 69 -4.53 -11.70 -6.56
N GLY A 70 -4.79 -12.26 -5.38
CA GLY A 70 -5.09 -13.68 -5.20
C GLY A 70 -3.94 -14.61 -5.60
N THR A 71 -4.26 -15.77 -6.16
CA THR A 71 -3.30 -16.81 -6.52
C THR A 71 -2.36 -16.42 -7.66
N LYS A 72 -2.62 -15.35 -8.38
CA LYS A 72 -1.73 -14.80 -9.43
C LYS A 72 -0.34 -14.47 -8.88
N ILE A 73 -0.24 -14.09 -7.59
CA ILE A 73 1.05 -13.86 -6.92
C ILE A 73 1.94 -15.11 -6.98
N LYS A 74 1.38 -16.31 -6.80
CA LYS A 74 2.17 -17.54 -6.90
C LYS A 74 2.78 -17.69 -8.29
N LEU A 75 2.01 -17.43 -9.34
CA LEU A 75 2.50 -17.48 -10.71
C LEU A 75 3.62 -16.46 -10.94
N ALA A 76 3.45 -15.24 -10.44
CA ALA A 76 4.47 -14.20 -10.53
C ALA A 76 5.79 -14.61 -9.83
N ILE A 77 5.70 -15.27 -8.67
CA ILE A 77 6.86 -15.78 -7.94
C ILE A 77 7.53 -16.90 -8.73
N ASP A 78 6.77 -17.88 -9.22
CA ASP A 78 7.29 -19.05 -9.95
C ASP A 78 7.99 -18.64 -11.25
N THR A 79 7.44 -17.64 -11.94
CA THR A 79 7.99 -17.12 -13.20
C THR A 79 9.01 -15.99 -13.01
N LYS A 80 9.17 -15.47 -11.78
CA LYS A 80 9.96 -14.27 -11.44
C LYS A 80 9.58 -13.05 -12.27
N ASN A 81 8.34 -12.98 -12.72
CA ASN A 81 7.79 -11.86 -13.46
C ASN A 81 6.74 -11.14 -12.62
N TYR A 82 7.10 -9.97 -12.13
CA TYR A 82 6.26 -9.14 -11.26
C TYR A 82 5.66 -7.94 -12.00
N SER A 83 5.95 -7.80 -13.29
CA SER A 83 5.39 -6.73 -14.11
C SER A 83 3.86 -6.85 -14.18
N GLY A 84 3.16 -5.76 -13.91
CA GLY A 84 1.70 -5.75 -13.94
C GLY A 84 1.00 -6.14 -12.63
N ILE A 85 1.69 -6.76 -11.64
CA ILE A 85 1.04 -7.15 -10.37
C ILE A 85 0.44 -5.95 -9.63
N GLY A 86 1.11 -4.81 -9.62
CA GLY A 86 0.56 -3.59 -9.01
C GLY A 86 -0.65 -3.05 -9.80
N GLN A 87 -0.64 -3.13 -11.12
CA GLN A 87 -1.80 -2.77 -11.95
C GLN A 87 -2.98 -3.71 -11.70
N ASP A 88 -2.73 -5.01 -11.60
CA ASP A 88 -3.75 -5.99 -11.26
C ASP A 88 -4.37 -5.73 -9.88
N LEU A 89 -3.53 -5.39 -8.88
CA LEU A 89 -3.99 -5.06 -7.53
C LEU A 89 -4.96 -3.87 -7.55
N VAL A 90 -4.60 -2.79 -8.22
CA VAL A 90 -5.46 -1.61 -8.34
C VAL A 90 -6.72 -1.95 -9.14
N ALA A 91 -6.60 -2.70 -10.24
CA ALA A 91 -7.73 -3.07 -11.09
C ALA A 91 -8.77 -3.94 -10.36
N MET A 92 -8.34 -4.89 -9.51
CA MET A 92 -9.26 -5.70 -8.71
C MET A 92 -10.17 -4.82 -7.85
N ASN A 93 -9.58 -3.90 -7.10
CA ASN A 93 -10.34 -3.00 -6.23
C ASN A 93 -11.22 -2.01 -7.02
N ILE A 94 -10.71 -1.45 -8.13
CA ILE A 94 -11.48 -0.52 -8.96
C ILE A 94 -12.68 -1.22 -9.59
N ASN A 95 -12.54 -2.46 -10.06
CA ASN A 95 -13.64 -3.20 -10.66
C ASN A 95 -14.79 -3.40 -9.67
N ASP A 96 -14.50 -3.69 -8.40
CA ASP A 96 -15.51 -3.81 -7.37
C ASP A 96 -16.26 -2.48 -7.15
N LEU A 97 -15.55 -1.36 -7.13
CA LEU A 97 -16.16 -0.03 -7.01
C LEU A 97 -17.05 0.28 -8.22
N ILE A 98 -16.60 0.00 -9.44
CA ILE A 98 -17.34 0.28 -10.67
C ILE A 98 -18.64 -0.51 -10.72
N CYS A 99 -18.68 -1.74 -10.20
CA CYS A 99 -19.89 -2.54 -10.10
C CYS A 99 -21.00 -1.86 -9.30
N THR A 100 -20.64 -0.97 -8.37
CA THR A 100 -21.62 -0.16 -7.60
C THR A 100 -21.91 1.18 -8.25
N GLY A 101 -21.27 1.54 -9.36
CA GLY A 101 -21.34 2.86 -9.98
C GLY A 101 -20.50 3.93 -9.27
N ALA A 102 -19.62 3.54 -8.34
CA ALA A 102 -18.79 4.46 -7.60
C ALA A 102 -17.63 5.00 -8.46
N LYS A 103 -17.22 6.26 -8.19
CA LYS A 103 -16.02 6.88 -8.76
C LYS A 103 -14.83 6.57 -7.85
N PRO A 104 -13.73 6.00 -8.37
CA PRO A 104 -12.50 5.87 -7.61
C PRO A 104 -11.94 7.23 -7.21
N LEU A 105 -11.55 7.40 -5.94
CA LEU A 105 -10.99 8.65 -5.41
C LEU A 105 -9.54 8.48 -5.00
N PHE A 106 -9.24 7.47 -4.20
CA PHE A 106 -7.89 7.18 -3.73
C PHE A 106 -7.70 5.68 -3.50
N PHE A 107 -6.46 5.27 -3.39
CA PHE A 107 -6.07 3.89 -3.10
C PHE A 107 -5.19 3.87 -1.84
N LEU A 108 -5.50 2.97 -0.92
CA LEU A 108 -4.66 2.69 0.24
C LEU A 108 -3.96 1.36 0.04
N ASP A 109 -2.64 1.37 0.13
CA ASP A 109 -1.82 0.18 -0.02
C ASP A 109 -1.18 -0.24 1.31
N TYR A 110 -1.21 -1.53 1.58
CA TYR A 110 -0.54 -2.15 2.72
C TYR A 110 0.43 -3.21 2.24
N LEU A 111 1.71 -2.97 2.46
CA LEU A 111 2.78 -3.90 2.09
C LEU A 111 3.16 -4.77 3.28
N SER A 112 2.88 -6.07 3.19
CA SER A 112 3.31 -7.07 4.17
C SER A 112 4.34 -8.01 3.54
N MET A 113 5.51 -8.11 4.15
CA MET A 113 6.58 -8.96 3.64
C MET A 113 7.45 -9.50 4.78
N SER A 114 8.03 -10.68 4.57
CA SER A 114 8.93 -11.29 5.56
C SER A 114 10.28 -10.60 5.65
N LYS A 115 10.76 -10.02 4.56
CA LYS A 115 12.01 -9.28 4.47
C LYS A 115 11.91 -8.21 3.39
N LEU A 116 12.25 -6.99 3.76
CA LEU A 116 12.32 -5.88 2.82
C LEU A 116 13.61 -5.98 1.98
N ASN A 117 13.44 -5.94 0.67
CA ASN A 117 14.53 -5.83 -0.29
C ASN A 117 14.30 -4.56 -1.12
N ILE A 118 15.25 -3.60 -1.08
CA ILE A 118 15.12 -2.26 -1.64
C ILE A 118 15.78 -2.20 -3.02
#